data_c706cd531dbf87bce970528fe5dc9693
#
_entry.id   c706cd531dbf87bce970528fe5dc9693
#
_cell.length_a   1.000
_cell.length_b   1.000
_cell.length_c   1.000
_cell.angle_alpha   90.00
_cell.angle_beta   90.00
_cell.angle_gamma   90.00
#
_symmetry.space_group_name_H-M   'P 1'
#
loop_
_entity.id
_entity.type
_entity.pdbx_description
1 polymer ?
#
loop_
_entity_poly.entity_id
_entity_poly.type
_entity_poly.pdbx_seq_one_letter_code
_entity_poly.pdbx_strand_id
1 'polypeptide(L)'
;VAKKYFFLKQHPKNNMLTLTPSELNVPQLHQYLLGAVGPRPICFASTVDAKGNHNLAPFSFFNVFSAKPPIAIFSPNLSGRTGQAKDTHLNIKEVPECVINIVNYNMVHQMSLASSPYQKGVSEFTKAGFTPIASELVKPMRVKESPVQLECKVFEVKEIGNCNLVMCEIIKIHIDESILNEHNLIDQQKIDLVARMGGNWYCRAHGDALFEIEKPITTIGIGFDNIPASVKSSTVLTGNNLGQLGNIEVLPTQDEVEAFHKTLSQKFSSETEKHQYAKALLDANKVKDAWCVLLG
;
A
#
# COMPACT_ATOMS: atom_id res chain seq x y z
N VAL A 1 7.12 -35.27 -17.95
CA VAL A 1 5.76 -34.80 -17.62
C VAL A 1 5.58 -33.46 -18.32
N ALA A 2 4.84 -33.45 -19.44
CA ALA A 2 4.60 -32.29 -20.28
C ALA A 2 3.66 -31.31 -19.55
N LYS A 3 4.13 -30.07 -19.31
CA LYS A 3 3.29 -28.97 -18.86
C LYS A 3 2.30 -28.62 -19.99
N LYS A 4 1.02 -28.96 -19.82
CA LYS A 4 -0.05 -28.43 -20.67
C LYS A 4 -0.19 -26.93 -20.41
N TYR A 5 0.33 -26.12 -21.29
CA TYR A 5 -0.04 -24.71 -21.36
C TYR A 5 -1.44 -24.63 -21.99
N PHE A 6 -2.42 -24.20 -21.21
CA PHE A 6 -3.74 -23.85 -21.74
C PHE A 6 -3.58 -22.56 -22.56
N PHE A 7 -3.65 -22.69 -23.89
CA PHE A 7 -3.83 -21.52 -24.75
C PHE A 7 -5.25 -20.99 -24.57
N LEU A 8 -5.37 -19.86 -23.92
CA LEU A 8 -6.65 -19.13 -23.82
C LEU A 8 -7.05 -18.68 -25.24
N LYS A 9 -8.28 -18.99 -25.65
CA LYS A 9 -8.84 -18.51 -26.92
C LYS A 9 -8.82 -16.98 -26.93
N GLN A 10 -8.16 -16.40 -27.92
CA GLN A 10 -8.20 -14.96 -28.18
C GLN A 10 -9.62 -14.59 -28.61
N HIS A 11 -10.34 -13.82 -27.81
CA HIS A 11 -11.55 -13.14 -28.24
C HIS A 11 -11.15 -11.85 -28.97
N PRO A 12 -11.58 -11.65 -30.23
CA PRO A 12 -11.29 -10.43 -30.97
C PRO A 12 -12.13 -9.27 -30.38
N LYS A 13 -11.48 -8.18 -30.01
CA LYS A 13 -12.00 -6.84 -29.64
C LYS A 13 -12.07 -6.45 -28.16
N ASN A 14 -11.65 -7.26 -27.20
CA ASN A 14 -11.49 -6.76 -25.82
C ASN A 14 -10.12 -7.20 -25.31
N ASN A 15 -9.21 -6.26 -25.03
CA ASN A 15 -7.89 -6.58 -24.47
C ASN A 15 -7.96 -7.00 -23.00
N MET A 16 -9.16 -7.28 -22.48
CA MET A 16 -9.41 -7.73 -21.12
C MET A 16 -9.48 -9.27 -21.08
N LEU A 17 -8.64 -9.88 -20.23
CA LEU A 17 -8.78 -11.26 -19.84
C LEU A 17 -9.88 -11.36 -18.78
N THR A 18 -10.98 -12.05 -19.10
CA THR A 18 -12.09 -12.27 -18.16
C THR A 18 -11.99 -13.70 -17.59
N LEU A 19 -12.03 -13.82 -16.28
CA LEU A 19 -11.85 -15.09 -15.55
C LEU A 19 -12.99 -15.28 -14.55
N THR A 20 -13.47 -16.52 -14.44
CA THR A 20 -14.40 -16.95 -13.38
C THR A 20 -13.60 -17.64 -12.27
N PRO A 21 -13.61 -17.13 -11.02
CA PRO A 21 -12.78 -17.71 -9.94
C PRO A 21 -13.00 -19.19 -9.70
N SER A 22 -14.24 -19.67 -9.81
CA SER A 22 -14.60 -21.10 -9.62
C SER A 22 -14.04 -22.04 -10.69
N GLU A 23 -13.59 -21.51 -11.83
CA GLU A 23 -12.99 -22.28 -12.94
C GLU A 23 -11.46 -22.37 -12.83
N LEU A 24 -10.86 -21.62 -11.88
CA LEU A 24 -9.42 -21.59 -11.66
C LEU A 24 -9.01 -22.52 -10.53
N ASN A 25 -7.82 -23.10 -10.64
CA ASN A 25 -7.22 -23.74 -9.47
C ASN A 25 -6.75 -22.71 -8.46
N VAL A 26 -6.72 -23.06 -7.18
CA VAL A 26 -6.38 -22.17 -6.07
C VAL A 26 -5.01 -21.46 -6.26
N PRO A 27 -3.92 -22.13 -6.66
CA PRO A 27 -2.64 -21.47 -6.89
C PRO A 27 -2.69 -20.41 -7.99
N GLN A 28 -3.42 -20.66 -9.08
CA GLN A 28 -3.56 -19.71 -10.18
C GLN A 28 -4.39 -18.49 -9.78
N LEU A 29 -5.54 -18.71 -9.13
CA LEU A 29 -6.37 -17.64 -8.58
C LEU A 29 -5.56 -16.77 -7.60
N HIS A 30 -4.82 -17.42 -6.69
CA HIS A 30 -3.99 -16.73 -5.71
C HIS A 30 -2.93 -15.85 -6.38
N GLN A 31 -2.28 -16.31 -7.46
CA GLN A 31 -1.31 -15.48 -8.20
C GLN A 31 -1.96 -14.23 -8.82
N TYR A 32 -3.15 -14.36 -9.43
CA TYR A 32 -3.88 -13.20 -9.97
C TYR A 32 -4.24 -12.20 -8.87
N LEU A 33 -4.80 -12.69 -7.75
CA LEU A 33 -5.20 -11.83 -6.64
C LEU A 33 -3.99 -11.11 -6.01
N LEU A 34 -2.89 -11.81 -5.77
CA LEU A 34 -1.66 -11.19 -5.23
C LEU A 34 -0.99 -10.22 -6.21
N GLY A 35 -1.14 -10.46 -7.52
CA GLY A 35 -0.62 -9.55 -8.55
C GLY A 35 -1.46 -8.28 -8.70
N ALA A 36 -2.78 -8.40 -8.54
CA ALA A 36 -3.72 -7.30 -8.71
C ALA A 36 -3.87 -6.44 -7.44
N VAL A 37 -3.89 -7.08 -6.25
CA VAL A 37 -4.06 -6.39 -4.97
C VAL A 37 -2.69 -6.17 -4.33
N GLY A 38 -2.09 -5.02 -4.64
CA GLY A 38 -0.77 -4.59 -4.16
C GLY A 38 -0.54 -3.11 -4.44
N PRO A 39 0.41 -2.49 -3.76
CA PRO A 39 1.29 -3.04 -2.73
C PRO A 39 0.57 -3.33 -1.41
N ARG A 40 0.94 -4.43 -0.76
CA ARG A 40 0.37 -4.82 0.54
C ARG A 40 1.36 -4.53 1.66
N PRO A 41 0.96 -3.83 2.73
CA PRO A 41 1.80 -3.63 3.91
C PRO A 41 2.14 -4.98 4.56
N ILE A 42 3.22 -5.00 5.32
CA ILE A 42 3.71 -6.21 5.96
C ILE A 42 3.54 -6.09 7.47
N CYS A 43 2.73 -6.97 8.05
CA CYS A 43 2.64 -7.23 9.47
C CYS A 43 3.74 -8.23 9.84
N PHE A 44 4.80 -7.80 10.51
CA PHE A 44 5.80 -8.69 11.08
C PHE A 44 5.40 -8.99 12.51
N ALA A 45 4.59 -10.05 12.67
CA ALA A 45 3.93 -10.37 13.92
C ALA A 45 4.82 -11.22 14.81
N SER A 46 5.07 -10.75 16.04
CA SER A 46 5.58 -11.60 17.11
C SER A 46 4.43 -12.07 18.00
N THR A 47 4.51 -13.34 18.43
CA THR A 47 3.58 -14.00 19.32
C THR A 47 4.34 -14.88 20.30
N VAL A 48 3.67 -15.37 21.34
CA VAL A 48 4.26 -16.27 22.33
C VAL A 48 3.25 -17.32 22.73
N ASP A 49 3.68 -18.57 22.92
CA ASP A 49 2.84 -19.64 23.44
C ASP A 49 2.73 -19.57 24.99
N ALA A 50 1.88 -20.39 25.57
CA ALA A 50 1.69 -20.45 27.03
C ALA A 50 2.96 -20.89 27.80
N LYS A 51 3.94 -21.48 27.11
CA LYS A 51 5.22 -21.91 27.69
C LYS A 51 6.32 -20.86 27.58
N GLY A 52 6.04 -19.73 26.92
CA GLY A 52 7.01 -18.66 26.73
C GLY A 52 7.88 -18.80 25.46
N ASN A 53 7.56 -19.71 24.55
CA ASN A 53 8.27 -19.82 23.27
C ASN A 53 7.81 -18.72 22.31
N HIS A 54 8.72 -17.86 21.89
CA HIS A 54 8.45 -16.77 20.97
C HIS A 54 8.49 -17.23 19.53
N ASN A 55 7.57 -16.68 18.72
CA ASN A 55 7.50 -16.86 17.28
C ASN A 55 7.45 -15.49 16.59
N LEU A 56 8.04 -15.38 15.41
CA LEU A 56 8.11 -14.13 14.64
C LEU A 56 7.91 -14.45 13.15
N ALA A 57 6.81 -13.98 12.55
CA ALA A 57 6.47 -14.31 11.18
C ALA A 57 5.85 -13.12 10.41
N PRO A 58 6.17 -12.95 9.10
CA PRO A 58 5.60 -11.89 8.28
C PRO A 58 4.30 -12.33 7.59
N PHE A 59 3.33 -11.39 7.54
CA PHE A 59 2.06 -11.54 6.84
C PHE A 59 1.77 -10.29 6.01
N SER A 60 1.33 -10.45 4.77
CA SER A 60 0.98 -9.33 3.89
C SER A 60 -0.51 -9.22 3.59
N PHE A 61 -1.35 -10.05 4.16
CA PHE A 61 -2.77 -9.77 4.32
C PHE A 61 -2.95 -9.02 5.63
N PHE A 62 -2.79 -7.70 5.56
CA PHE A 62 -2.70 -6.83 6.73
C PHE A 62 -3.13 -5.40 6.39
N ASN A 63 -3.86 -4.78 7.31
CA ASN A 63 -4.11 -3.33 7.29
C ASN A 63 -4.62 -2.84 8.66
N VAL A 64 -4.73 -1.50 8.82
CA VAL A 64 -5.46 -0.81 9.90
C VAL A 64 -6.84 -0.43 9.40
N PHE A 65 -7.88 -0.76 10.16
CA PHE A 65 -9.28 -0.62 9.74
C PHE A 65 -10.09 0.38 10.57
N SER A 66 -9.61 0.78 11.74
CA SER A 66 -10.28 1.77 12.61
C SER A 66 -9.22 2.53 13.41
N ALA A 67 -9.53 3.79 13.73
CA ALA A 67 -8.76 4.61 14.64
C ALA A 67 -9.44 4.79 16.02
N LYS A 68 -10.73 4.43 16.15
CA LYS A 68 -11.48 4.54 17.42
C LYS A 68 -12.51 3.41 17.57
N PRO A 69 -12.16 2.34 18.28
CA PRO A 69 -10.81 1.98 18.77
C PRO A 69 -9.83 1.72 17.61
N PRO A 70 -8.51 1.78 17.85
CA PRO A 70 -7.52 1.53 16.82
C PRO A 70 -7.39 0.03 16.55
N ILE A 71 -7.91 -0.41 15.39
CA ILE A 71 -8.00 -1.83 15.03
C ILE A 71 -7.08 -2.14 13.87
N ALA A 72 -6.24 -3.15 14.05
CA ALA A 72 -5.48 -3.80 12.99
C ALA A 72 -6.03 -5.21 12.71
N ILE A 73 -5.99 -5.62 11.44
CA ILE A 73 -6.36 -6.98 11.03
C ILE A 73 -5.25 -7.55 10.15
N PHE A 74 -4.83 -8.78 10.47
CA PHE A 74 -3.92 -9.54 9.63
C PHE A 74 -4.34 -11.01 9.54
N SER A 75 -3.82 -11.73 8.55
CA SER A 75 -4.23 -13.13 8.34
C SER A 75 -3.04 -14.08 8.23
N PRO A 76 -2.77 -14.90 9.27
CA PRO A 76 -1.91 -16.07 9.18
C PRO A 76 -2.68 -17.21 8.48
N ASN A 77 -2.63 -17.24 7.16
CA ASN A 77 -3.28 -18.28 6.37
C ASN A 77 -2.70 -19.67 6.69
N LEU A 78 -3.49 -20.70 6.46
CA LEU A 78 -3.00 -22.07 6.50
C LEU A 78 -1.82 -22.24 5.55
N SER A 79 -0.89 -23.12 5.91
CA SER A 79 0.26 -23.45 5.06
C SER A 79 -0.23 -24.01 3.72
N GLY A 80 0.07 -23.35 2.61
CA GLY A 80 -0.27 -23.82 1.28
C GLY A 80 0.36 -25.18 0.91
N ARG A 81 1.42 -25.59 1.64
CA ARG A 81 2.11 -26.85 1.44
C ARG A 81 1.53 -28.00 2.28
N THR A 82 1.18 -27.72 3.55
CA THR A 82 0.77 -28.77 4.51
C THR A 82 -0.69 -28.67 4.91
N GLY A 83 -1.38 -27.56 4.60
CA GLY A 83 -2.74 -27.28 5.09
C GLY A 83 -2.82 -26.99 6.60
N GLN A 84 -1.68 -26.97 7.31
CA GLN A 84 -1.66 -26.79 8.76
C GLN A 84 -1.69 -25.30 9.15
N ALA A 85 -2.18 -25.04 10.35
CA ALA A 85 -2.14 -23.73 10.97
C ALA A 85 -0.70 -23.28 11.22
N LYS A 86 -0.46 -21.97 11.11
CA LYS A 86 0.82 -21.33 11.47
C LYS A 86 0.98 -21.24 12.98
N ASP A 87 2.22 -21.29 13.48
CA ASP A 87 2.50 -21.14 14.92
C ASP A 87 1.95 -19.82 15.49
N THR A 88 1.98 -18.74 14.70
CA THR A 88 1.33 -17.46 15.06
C THR A 88 -0.15 -17.64 15.42
N HIS A 89 -0.92 -18.39 14.65
CA HIS A 89 -2.33 -18.66 14.92
C HIS A 89 -2.52 -19.53 16.17
N LEU A 90 -1.68 -20.54 16.35
CA LEU A 90 -1.72 -21.43 17.52
C LEU A 90 -1.39 -20.65 18.80
N ASN A 91 -0.35 -19.82 18.75
CA ASN A 91 0.07 -18.99 19.89
C ASN A 91 -1.04 -17.99 20.28
N ILE A 92 -1.69 -17.35 19.31
CA ILE A 92 -2.79 -16.40 19.58
C ILE A 92 -3.98 -17.08 20.26
N LYS A 93 -4.26 -18.35 19.94
CA LYS A 93 -5.30 -19.12 20.65
C LYS A 93 -4.96 -19.36 22.12
N GLU A 94 -3.67 -19.51 22.46
CA GLU A 94 -3.20 -19.71 23.83
C GLU A 94 -3.00 -18.39 24.58
N VAL A 95 -2.39 -17.41 23.92
CA VAL A 95 -2.10 -16.07 24.43
C VAL A 95 -2.63 -15.06 23.42
N PRO A 96 -3.82 -14.45 23.63
CA PRO A 96 -4.47 -13.57 22.67
C PRO A 96 -3.82 -12.18 22.62
N GLU A 97 -2.52 -12.14 22.39
CA GLU A 97 -1.68 -10.96 22.32
C GLU A 97 -0.67 -11.10 21.18
N CYS A 98 -0.32 -9.98 20.57
CA CYS A 98 0.74 -9.93 19.56
C CYS A 98 1.41 -8.56 19.54
N VAL A 99 2.60 -8.48 18.92
CA VAL A 99 3.20 -7.22 18.52
C VAL A 99 3.31 -7.20 17.00
N ILE A 100 2.81 -6.15 16.38
CA ILE A 100 2.99 -5.89 14.94
C ILE A 100 4.18 -4.96 14.78
N ASN A 101 5.25 -5.46 14.20
CA ASN A 101 6.46 -4.70 13.90
C ASN A 101 6.42 -4.27 12.43
N ILE A 102 6.50 -2.97 12.16
CA ILE A 102 6.45 -2.43 10.80
C ILE A 102 7.80 -2.66 10.12
N VAL A 103 7.76 -3.09 8.87
CA VAL A 103 8.94 -3.48 8.10
C VAL A 103 9.38 -2.34 7.19
N ASN A 104 10.63 -1.91 7.32
CA ASN A 104 11.28 -0.99 6.41
C ASN A 104 12.32 -1.70 5.52
N TYR A 105 12.94 -0.96 4.62
CA TYR A 105 13.90 -1.51 3.66
C TYR A 105 15.14 -2.12 4.34
N ASN A 106 15.61 -1.54 5.44
CA ASN A 106 16.83 -1.98 6.13
C ASN A 106 16.72 -3.39 6.72
N MET A 107 15.49 -3.87 7.02
CA MET A 107 15.26 -5.17 7.64
C MET A 107 14.59 -6.21 6.71
N VAL A 108 14.28 -5.86 5.45
CA VAL A 108 13.45 -6.68 4.57
C VAL A 108 14.03 -8.07 4.28
N HIS A 109 15.34 -8.20 4.10
CA HIS A 109 15.98 -9.49 3.85
C HIS A 109 15.97 -10.40 5.09
N GLN A 110 16.23 -9.84 6.27
CA GLN A 110 16.13 -10.58 7.54
C GLN A 110 14.68 -11.00 7.79
N MET A 111 13.70 -10.10 7.58
CA MET A 111 12.28 -10.42 7.68
C MET A 111 11.89 -11.55 6.72
N SER A 112 12.40 -11.53 5.48
CA SER A 112 12.16 -12.61 4.51
C SER A 112 12.72 -13.95 5.00
N LEU A 113 13.89 -13.95 5.65
CA LEU A 113 14.48 -15.15 6.24
C LEU A 113 13.60 -15.73 7.37
N ALA A 114 12.96 -14.88 8.18
CA ALA A 114 12.02 -15.30 9.21
C ALA A 114 10.75 -15.99 8.66
N SER A 115 10.49 -15.92 7.34
CA SER A 115 9.39 -16.66 6.71
C SER A 115 9.71 -18.12 6.39
N SER A 116 10.94 -18.58 6.66
CA SER A 116 11.36 -19.97 6.44
C SER A 116 10.59 -20.94 7.33
N PRO A 117 10.28 -22.16 6.84
CA PRO A 117 9.49 -23.13 7.59
C PRO A 117 10.35 -23.85 8.64
N TYR A 118 10.77 -23.13 9.67
CA TYR A 118 11.49 -23.71 10.80
C TYR A 118 10.61 -24.69 11.58
N GLN A 119 11.23 -25.59 12.32
CA GLN A 119 10.52 -26.51 13.19
C GLN A 119 9.95 -25.76 14.41
N LYS A 120 8.82 -26.24 14.93
CA LYS A 120 8.21 -25.69 16.14
C LYS A 120 9.22 -25.62 17.29
N GLY A 121 9.26 -24.47 17.98
CA GLY A 121 10.19 -24.20 19.07
C GLY A 121 11.53 -23.61 18.63
N VAL A 122 11.77 -23.44 17.32
CA VAL A 122 12.90 -22.67 16.81
C VAL A 122 12.51 -21.22 16.71
N SER A 123 13.24 -20.33 17.39
CA SER A 123 12.94 -18.89 17.37
C SER A 123 13.44 -18.24 16.07
N GLU A 124 12.53 -17.60 15.32
CA GLU A 124 12.86 -16.82 14.13
C GLU A 124 13.66 -15.55 14.49
N PHE A 125 13.52 -15.01 15.71
CA PHE A 125 14.39 -13.94 16.17
C PHE A 125 15.87 -14.32 16.05
N THR A 126 16.23 -15.51 16.55
CA THR A 126 17.60 -16.02 16.46
C THR A 126 17.99 -16.35 15.03
N LYS A 127 17.10 -17.00 14.26
CA LYS A 127 17.40 -17.47 12.90
C LYS A 127 17.57 -16.32 11.91
N ALA A 128 16.79 -15.25 12.07
CA ALA A 128 16.86 -14.07 11.23
C ALA A 128 17.77 -12.96 11.79
N GLY A 129 18.32 -13.14 12.99
CA GLY A 129 19.25 -12.19 13.60
C GLY A 129 18.58 -10.90 14.09
N PHE A 130 17.32 -10.97 14.54
CA PHE A 130 16.62 -9.86 15.16
C PHE A 130 16.83 -9.82 16.68
N THR A 131 16.84 -8.61 17.23
CA THR A 131 16.99 -8.39 18.66
C THR A 131 15.61 -8.29 19.33
N PRO A 132 15.22 -9.29 20.15
CA PRO A 132 13.99 -9.19 20.91
C PRO A 132 14.16 -8.19 22.07
N ILE A 133 13.16 -7.29 22.23
CA ILE A 133 13.06 -6.38 23.37
C ILE A 133 11.71 -6.54 24.04
N ALA A 134 11.67 -6.40 25.37
CA ALA A 134 10.44 -6.58 26.14
C ALA A 134 9.36 -5.58 25.73
N SER A 135 8.14 -6.06 25.62
CA SER A 135 6.94 -5.22 25.52
C SER A 135 6.56 -4.66 26.88
N GLU A 136 5.72 -3.63 26.89
CA GLU A 136 5.29 -2.99 28.13
C GLU A 136 3.93 -3.50 28.61
N LEU A 137 3.01 -3.82 27.70
CA LEU A 137 1.63 -4.18 28.02
C LEU A 137 1.23 -5.59 27.60
N VAL A 138 2.05 -6.26 26.76
CA VAL A 138 1.79 -7.61 26.24
C VAL A 138 3.00 -8.52 26.43
N LYS A 139 2.79 -9.84 26.36
CA LYS A 139 3.86 -10.84 26.56
C LYS A 139 4.79 -11.00 25.34
N PRO A 140 4.31 -10.98 24.10
CA PRO A 140 5.19 -11.11 22.93
C PRO A 140 6.24 -10.01 22.89
N MET A 141 7.47 -10.35 22.46
CA MET A 141 8.59 -9.42 22.35
C MET A 141 8.43 -8.51 21.13
N ARG A 142 8.91 -7.27 21.24
CA ARG A 142 9.09 -6.34 20.13
C ARG A 142 10.37 -6.64 19.37
N VAL A 143 10.45 -6.25 18.11
CA VAL A 143 11.66 -6.28 17.27
C VAL A 143 12.36 -4.93 17.36
N LYS A 144 13.59 -4.90 17.93
CA LYS A 144 14.35 -3.65 18.15
C LYS A 144 14.59 -2.87 16.84
N GLU A 145 14.85 -3.57 15.76
CA GLU A 145 15.18 -3.01 14.44
C GLU A 145 13.98 -2.41 13.70
N SER A 146 12.76 -2.70 14.17
CA SER A 146 11.55 -2.15 13.57
C SER A 146 11.33 -0.69 13.97
N PRO A 147 11.12 0.23 13.01
CA PRO A 147 10.94 1.65 13.30
C PRO A 147 9.61 1.97 14.00
N VAL A 148 8.61 1.08 13.90
CA VAL A 148 7.31 1.23 14.59
C VAL A 148 6.87 -0.14 15.09
N GLN A 149 6.49 -0.21 16.37
CA GLN A 149 6.05 -1.44 17.02
C GLN A 149 4.70 -1.19 17.71
N LEU A 150 3.71 -2.03 17.39
CA LEU A 150 2.34 -1.92 17.88
C LEU A 150 2.05 -3.07 18.82
N GLU A 151 1.88 -2.81 20.12
CA GLU A 151 1.42 -3.81 21.06
C GLU A 151 -0.09 -3.96 20.95
N CYS A 152 -0.56 -5.19 20.76
CA CYS A 152 -1.94 -5.48 20.40
C CYS A 152 -2.57 -6.57 21.30
N LYS A 153 -3.83 -6.37 21.66
CA LYS A 153 -4.71 -7.41 22.22
C LYS A 153 -5.64 -7.95 21.15
N VAL A 154 -5.63 -9.26 20.98
CA VAL A 154 -6.53 -9.94 20.03
C VAL A 154 -7.87 -10.14 20.70
N PHE A 155 -8.95 -9.64 20.09
CA PHE A 155 -10.30 -9.77 20.57
C PHE A 155 -11.15 -10.76 19.76
N GLU A 156 -10.75 -11.04 18.51
CA GLU A 156 -11.45 -12.02 17.66
C GLU A 156 -10.46 -12.67 16.67
N VAL A 157 -10.64 -13.98 16.43
CA VAL A 157 -10.04 -14.71 15.33
C VAL A 157 -11.14 -15.36 14.53
N LYS A 158 -11.37 -14.90 13.31
CA LYS A 158 -12.42 -15.42 12.42
C LYS A 158 -11.83 -16.29 11.33
N GLU A 159 -12.20 -17.58 11.34
CA GLU A 159 -11.79 -18.52 10.30
C GLU A 159 -12.69 -18.36 9.07
N ILE A 160 -12.09 -18.11 7.88
CA ILE A 160 -12.80 -17.94 6.61
C ILE A 160 -12.04 -18.72 5.53
N GLY A 161 -12.62 -19.81 5.06
CA GLY A 161 -11.97 -20.67 4.07
C GLY A 161 -10.61 -21.17 4.56
N ASN A 162 -9.54 -20.77 3.87
CA ASN A 162 -8.16 -21.14 4.22
C ASN A 162 -7.40 -20.06 4.98
N CYS A 163 -8.09 -19.02 5.47
CA CYS A 163 -7.46 -17.92 6.19
C CYS A 163 -8.05 -17.74 7.59
N ASN A 164 -7.24 -17.15 8.48
CA ASN A 164 -7.62 -16.81 9.85
C ASN A 164 -7.49 -15.30 10.01
N LEU A 165 -8.59 -14.57 10.02
CA LEU A 165 -8.55 -13.13 10.28
C LEU A 165 -8.33 -12.89 11.76
N VAL A 166 -7.17 -12.39 12.12
CA VAL A 166 -6.82 -11.96 13.49
C VAL A 166 -7.17 -10.49 13.60
N MET A 167 -8.15 -10.18 14.45
CA MET A 167 -8.58 -8.80 14.75
C MET A 167 -8.02 -8.41 16.11
N CYS A 168 -7.22 -7.34 16.13
CA CYS A 168 -6.58 -6.89 17.35
C CYS A 168 -6.70 -5.37 17.55
N GLU A 169 -6.87 -4.98 18.79
CA GLU A 169 -6.81 -3.59 19.23
C GLU A 169 -5.36 -3.21 19.52
N ILE A 170 -4.90 -2.11 18.93
CA ILE A 170 -3.58 -1.53 19.22
C ILE A 170 -3.69 -0.77 20.55
N ILE A 171 -3.00 -1.25 21.57
CA ILE A 171 -3.06 -0.68 22.92
C ILE A 171 -1.83 0.15 23.30
N LYS A 172 -0.74 0.04 22.53
CA LYS A 172 0.45 0.87 22.65
C LYS A 172 1.22 0.95 21.34
N ILE A 173 1.80 2.11 21.09
CA ILE A 173 2.60 2.38 19.90
C ILE A 173 3.96 2.87 20.34
N HIS A 174 5.03 2.27 19.80
CA HIS A 174 6.41 2.71 19.94
C HIS A 174 6.90 3.17 18.57
N ILE A 175 7.48 4.36 18.50
CA ILE A 175 7.97 4.96 17.27
C ILE A 175 9.41 5.41 17.49
N ASP A 176 10.32 5.05 16.60
CA ASP A 176 11.67 5.57 16.58
C ASP A 176 11.63 7.07 16.20
N GLU A 177 12.15 7.93 17.08
CA GLU A 177 12.13 9.37 16.87
C GLU A 177 12.88 9.80 15.59
N SER A 178 13.83 9.01 15.12
CA SER A 178 14.60 9.30 13.90
C SER A 178 13.76 9.35 12.63
N ILE A 179 12.57 8.70 12.62
CA ILE A 179 11.65 8.73 11.47
C ILE A 179 10.62 9.85 11.56
N LEU A 180 10.69 10.70 12.59
CA LEU A 180 9.75 11.82 12.73
C LEU A 180 10.22 13.06 11.97
N ASN A 181 9.24 13.86 11.51
CA ASN A 181 9.46 15.21 10.99
C ASN A 181 9.40 16.25 12.13
N GLU A 182 9.54 17.53 11.78
CA GLU A 182 9.48 18.67 12.71
C GLU A 182 8.15 18.85 13.44
N HIS A 183 7.09 18.21 12.95
CA HIS A 183 5.75 18.23 13.55
C HIS A 183 5.45 16.98 14.39
N ASN A 184 6.47 16.15 14.69
CA ASN A 184 6.35 14.86 15.36
C ASN A 184 5.41 13.86 14.65
N LEU A 185 5.31 13.95 13.32
CA LEU A 185 4.61 12.98 12.48
C LEU A 185 5.60 12.10 11.73
N ILE A 186 5.20 10.89 11.40
CA ILE A 186 6.04 9.97 10.63
C ILE A 186 6.32 10.54 9.25
N ASP A 187 7.60 10.78 8.97
CA ASP A 187 8.10 11.18 7.66
C ASP A 187 8.15 9.98 6.71
N GLN A 188 7.43 10.07 5.59
CA GLN A 188 7.28 8.97 4.65
C GLN A 188 8.58 8.57 3.94
N GLN A 189 9.53 9.50 3.80
CA GLN A 189 10.85 9.22 3.23
C GLN A 189 11.77 8.55 4.27
N LYS A 190 11.72 9.02 5.53
CA LYS A 190 12.58 8.50 6.60
C LYS A 190 12.20 7.09 7.04
N ILE A 191 10.91 6.77 7.08
CA ILE A 191 10.45 5.43 7.49
C ILE A 191 10.83 4.35 6.46
N ASP A 192 10.95 4.71 5.19
CA ASP A 192 11.45 3.86 4.09
C ASP A 192 10.72 2.50 4.01
N LEU A 193 9.39 2.55 3.91
CA LEU A 193 8.54 1.37 3.93
C LEU A 193 8.76 0.46 2.74
N VAL A 194 8.59 -0.83 2.98
CA VAL A 194 8.49 -1.85 1.93
C VAL A 194 7.14 -2.55 1.99
N ALA A 195 6.66 -2.98 0.84
CA ALA A 195 5.41 -3.72 0.72
C ALA A 195 5.53 -4.91 -0.24
N ARG A 196 4.69 -5.93 -0.03
CA ARG A 196 4.64 -7.13 -0.89
C ARG A 196 3.84 -6.87 -2.16
N MET A 197 4.38 -7.32 -3.27
CA MET A 197 3.71 -7.43 -4.57
C MET A 197 3.39 -8.89 -4.91
N GLY A 198 3.06 -9.16 -6.15
CA GLY A 198 2.88 -10.52 -6.64
C GLY A 198 4.20 -11.30 -6.75
N GLY A 199 4.14 -12.62 -6.67
CA GLY A 199 5.32 -13.50 -6.77
C GLY A 199 6.41 -13.17 -5.74
N ASN A 200 7.63 -12.95 -6.20
CA ASN A 200 8.77 -12.60 -5.34
C ASN A 200 9.05 -11.08 -5.28
N TRP A 201 8.17 -10.27 -5.84
CA TRP A 201 8.36 -8.83 -5.90
C TRP A 201 8.00 -8.12 -4.59
N TYR A 202 8.75 -7.09 -4.30
CA TYR A 202 8.49 -6.07 -3.29
C TYR A 202 8.53 -4.70 -3.95
N CYS A 203 7.87 -3.71 -3.37
CA CYS A 203 8.11 -2.30 -3.68
C CYS A 203 8.71 -1.59 -2.46
N ARG A 204 9.46 -0.53 -2.71
CA ARG A 204 10.03 0.36 -1.71
C ARG A 204 9.40 1.72 -1.88
N ALA A 205 8.74 2.23 -0.84
CA ALA A 205 8.12 3.55 -0.83
C ALA A 205 9.18 4.60 -0.43
N HIS A 206 10.00 5.02 -1.40
CA HIS A 206 11.10 5.95 -1.20
C HIS A 206 11.44 6.73 -2.48
N GLY A 207 11.96 7.96 -2.32
CA GLY A 207 12.37 8.80 -3.44
C GLY A 207 11.23 9.08 -4.42
N ASP A 208 11.50 8.97 -5.70
CA ASP A 208 10.54 9.26 -6.79
C ASP A 208 9.35 8.29 -6.85
N ALA A 209 9.36 7.21 -6.06
CA ALA A 209 8.18 6.33 -5.92
C ALA A 209 7.07 6.96 -5.06
N LEU A 210 7.40 7.99 -4.28
CA LEU A 210 6.43 8.76 -3.50
C LEU A 210 6.09 10.05 -4.24
N PHE A 211 4.80 10.32 -4.36
CA PHE A 211 4.29 11.56 -4.91
C PHE A 211 3.05 12.00 -4.14
N GLU A 212 2.85 13.31 -4.05
CA GLU A 212 1.71 13.88 -3.34
C GLU A 212 0.54 14.13 -4.29
N ILE A 213 -0.65 13.81 -3.81
CA ILE A 213 -1.92 14.25 -4.40
C ILE A 213 -2.71 14.93 -3.30
N GLU A 214 -2.96 16.23 -3.48
CA GLU A 214 -3.78 16.98 -2.54
C GLU A 214 -5.22 16.44 -2.53
N LYS A 215 -5.70 16.11 -1.34
CA LYS A 215 -7.07 15.59 -1.19
C LYS A 215 -8.05 16.75 -1.15
N PRO A 216 -9.14 16.75 -1.95
CA PRO A 216 -10.19 17.76 -1.87
C PRO A 216 -11.10 17.52 -0.64
N ILE A 217 -10.56 17.81 0.56
CA ILE A 217 -11.29 17.54 1.83
C ILE A 217 -12.27 18.66 2.14
N THR A 218 -11.90 19.91 1.83
CA THR A 218 -12.67 21.13 2.15
C THR A 218 -13.15 21.87 0.89
N THR A 219 -12.62 21.53 -0.25
CA THR A 219 -12.87 22.18 -1.55
C THR A 219 -13.71 21.27 -2.43
N ILE A 220 -14.63 21.86 -3.20
CA ILE A 220 -15.40 21.14 -4.21
C ILE A 220 -14.88 21.63 -5.56
N GLY A 221 -14.15 20.76 -6.27
CA GLY A 221 -13.67 21.07 -7.61
C GLY A 221 -14.82 21.25 -8.60
N ILE A 222 -14.54 21.92 -9.73
CA ILE A 222 -15.53 22.10 -10.82
C ILE A 222 -16.02 20.77 -11.41
N GLY A 223 -15.25 19.70 -11.23
CA GLY A 223 -15.56 18.37 -11.76
C GLY A 223 -15.19 18.19 -13.24
N PHE A 224 -15.07 16.92 -13.65
CA PHE A 224 -14.77 16.58 -15.05
C PHE A 224 -15.84 17.03 -16.04
N ASP A 225 -17.10 17.01 -15.64
CA ASP A 225 -18.27 17.39 -16.45
C ASP A 225 -18.22 18.87 -16.89
N ASN A 226 -17.67 19.75 -16.06
CA ASN A 226 -17.53 21.17 -16.33
C ASN A 226 -16.24 21.57 -17.08
N ILE A 227 -15.37 20.60 -17.40
CA ILE A 227 -14.22 20.86 -18.28
C ILE A 227 -14.75 21.06 -19.73
N PRO A 228 -14.27 22.12 -20.46
CA PRO A 228 -14.66 22.35 -21.84
C PRO A 228 -14.47 21.13 -22.74
N ALA A 229 -15.39 20.93 -23.69
CA ALA A 229 -15.38 19.78 -24.59
C ALA A 229 -14.09 19.67 -25.42
N SER A 230 -13.52 20.81 -25.85
CA SER A 230 -12.24 20.87 -26.57
C SER A 230 -11.09 20.29 -25.73
N VAL A 231 -11.06 20.59 -24.43
CA VAL A 231 -10.04 20.09 -23.50
C VAL A 231 -10.27 18.61 -23.20
N LYS A 232 -11.53 18.19 -22.97
CA LYS A 232 -11.88 16.77 -22.74
C LYS A 232 -11.54 15.86 -23.92
N SER A 233 -11.64 16.36 -25.14
CA SER A 233 -11.33 15.61 -26.37
C SER A 233 -9.84 15.64 -26.74
N SER A 234 -8.99 16.21 -25.94
CA SER A 234 -7.56 16.29 -26.18
C SER A 234 -6.93 14.90 -26.39
N THR A 235 -6.12 14.78 -27.43
CA THR A 235 -5.30 13.57 -27.67
C THR A 235 -3.96 13.61 -26.90
N VAL A 236 -3.68 14.71 -26.19
CA VAL A 236 -2.43 14.96 -25.44
C VAL A 236 -2.64 14.81 -23.94
N LEU A 237 -3.74 15.37 -23.41
CA LEU A 237 -4.05 15.31 -21.99
C LEU A 237 -4.55 13.93 -21.59
N THR A 238 -3.99 13.40 -20.50
CA THR A 238 -4.42 12.11 -19.93
C THR A 238 -5.61 12.27 -19.00
N GLY A 239 -6.24 11.16 -18.59
CA GLY A 239 -7.26 11.17 -17.54
C GLY A 239 -6.78 11.79 -16.23
N ASN A 240 -5.51 11.59 -15.85
CA ASN A 240 -4.91 12.23 -14.68
C ASN A 240 -4.83 13.76 -14.84
N ASN A 241 -4.43 14.23 -16.01
CA ASN A 241 -4.39 15.67 -16.28
C ASN A 241 -5.79 16.29 -16.22
N LEU A 242 -6.81 15.63 -16.77
CA LEU A 242 -8.21 16.07 -16.68
C LEU A 242 -8.71 16.04 -15.22
N GLY A 243 -8.28 15.04 -14.42
CA GLY A 243 -8.54 14.99 -12.99
C GLY A 243 -7.96 16.17 -12.22
N GLN A 244 -6.71 16.55 -12.51
CA GLN A 244 -6.08 17.75 -11.94
C GLN A 244 -6.85 19.02 -12.31
N LEU A 245 -7.22 19.18 -13.59
CA LEU A 245 -8.01 20.31 -14.08
C LEU A 245 -9.38 20.40 -13.42
N GLY A 246 -10.06 19.25 -13.19
CA GLY A 246 -11.37 19.21 -12.54
C GLY A 246 -11.34 19.45 -11.04
N ASN A 247 -10.18 19.45 -10.41
CA ASN A 247 -10.05 19.58 -8.94
C ASN A 247 -9.94 21.05 -8.45
N ILE A 248 -9.93 22.03 -9.32
CA ILE A 248 -9.96 23.45 -8.91
C ILE A 248 -11.39 23.89 -8.56
N GLU A 249 -11.53 24.77 -7.58
CA GLU A 249 -12.86 25.28 -7.16
C GLU A 249 -13.43 26.28 -8.16
N VAL A 250 -12.59 27.15 -8.71
CA VAL A 250 -13.00 28.25 -9.59
C VAL A 250 -12.02 28.35 -10.75
N LEU A 251 -12.55 28.50 -11.95
CA LEU A 251 -11.74 28.77 -13.14
C LEU A 251 -11.06 30.14 -13.04
N PRO A 252 -9.86 30.34 -13.62
CA PRO A 252 -9.25 31.65 -13.75
C PRO A 252 -10.19 32.64 -14.43
N THR A 253 -10.19 33.89 -13.94
CA THR A 253 -10.92 34.98 -14.57
C THR A 253 -10.28 35.37 -15.91
N GLN A 254 -11.04 36.05 -16.77
CA GLN A 254 -10.52 36.53 -18.05
C GLN A 254 -9.28 37.44 -17.88
N ASP A 255 -9.27 38.30 -16.84
CA ASP A 255 -8.14 39.18 -16.54
C ASP A 255 -6.89 38.37 -16.15
N GLU A 256 -7.05 37.30 -15.37
CA GLU A 256 -5.95 36.40 -15.00
C GLU A 256 -5.40 35.65 -16.22
N VAL A 257 -6.26 35.19 -17.09
CA VAL A 257 -5.90 34.53 -18.38
C VAL A 257 -5.08 35.51 -19.23
N GLU A 258 -5.58 36.73 -19.42
CA GLU A 258 -4.88 37.77 -20.21
C GLU A 258 -3.55 38.17 -19.58
N ALA A 259 -3.51 38.32 -18.25
CA ALA A 259 -2.29 38.66 -17.54
C ALA A 259 -1.23 37.54 -17.72
N PHE A 260 -1.64 36.28 -17.62
CA PHE A 260 -0.77 35.14 -17.84
C PHE A 260 -0.24 35.07 -19.28
N HIS A 261 -1.12 35.30 -20.27
CA HIS A 261 -0.71 35.31 -21.69
C HIS A 261 0.28 36.41 -22.04
N LYS A 262 0.27 37.56 -21.34
CA LYS A 262 1.29 38.63 -21.50
C LYS A 262 2.67 38.19 -21.01
N THR A 263 2.76 37.21 -20.13
CA THR A 263 4.03 36.68 -19.62
C THR A 263 4.61 35.56 -20.51
N LEU A 264 3.77 34.97 -21.40
CA LEU A 264 4.22 33.91 -22.29
C LEU A 264 5.10 34.48 -23.42
N SER A 265 6.30 33.92 -23.53
CA SER A 265 7.17 34.21 -24.67
C SER A 265 6.83 33.37 -25.92
N GLN A 266 5.98 32.36 -25.76
CA GLN A 266 5.58 31.40 -26.80
C GLN A 266 4.17 31.69 -27.31
N LYS A 267 4.00 31.63 -28.63
CA LYS A 267 2.68 31.59 -29.28
C LYS A 267 2.41 30.15 -29.73
N PHE A 268 1.20 29.68 -29.53
CA PHE A 268 0.79 28.35 -29.97
C PHE A 268 0.26 28.41 -31.41
N SER A 269 0.75 27.53 -32.27
CA SER A 269 0.32 27.45 -33.68
C SER A 269 -0.82 26.43 -33.86
N SER A 270 -1.09 25.61 -32.83
CA SER A 270 -2.15 24.61 -32.84
C SER A 270 -2.66 24.29 -31.43
N GLU A 271 -3.91 23.77 -31.35
CA GLU A 271 -4.47 23.26 -30.09
C GLU A 271 -3.61 22.14 -29.51
N THR A 272 -2.94 21.34 -30.35
CA THR A 272 -2.04 20.29 -29.90
C THR A 272 -0.85 20.84 -29.12
N GLU A 273 -0.20 21.90 -29.63
CA GLU A 273 0.90 22.59 -28.94
C GLU A 273 0.44 23.23 -27.65
N LYS A 274 -0.72 23.86 -27.65
CA LYS A 274 -1.38 24.44 -26.49
C LYS A 274 -1.60 23.37 -25.39
N HIS A 275 -2.16 22.22 -25.77
CA HIS A 275 -2.36 21.10 -24.84
C HIS A 275 -1.05 20.48 -24.36
N GLN A 276 0.00 20.41 -25.19
CA GLN A 276 1.32 19.93 -24.76
C GLN A 276 1.94 20.87 -23.70
N TYR A 277 1.81 22.18 -23.91
CA TYR A 277 2.31 23.15 -22.92
C TYR A 277 1.51 23.09 -21.63
N ALA A 278 0.18 23.03 -21.70
CA ALA A 278 -0.67 22.85 -20.54
C ALA A 278 -0.35 21.55 -19.77
N LYS A 279 -0.07 20.46 -20.51
CA LYS A 279 0.37 19.21 -19.88
C LYS A 279 1.68 19.36 -19.10
N ALA A 280 2.67 20.04 -19.66
CA ALA A 280 3.93 20.27 -18.96
C ALA A 280 3.73 21.11 -17.66
N LEU A 281 2.79 22.06 -17.67
CA LEU A 281 2.41 22.80 -16.48
C LEU A 281 1.71 21.91 -15.44
N LEU A 282 0.83 21.02 -15.87
CA LEU A 282 0.16 20.04 -15.00
C LEU A 282 1.17 19.04 -14.40
N ASP A 283 2.11 18.56 -15.19
CA ASP A 283 3.17 17.66 -14.72
C ASP A 283 4.08 18.38 -13.68
N ALA A 284 4.16 19.73 -13.73
CA ALA A 284 4.83 20.57 -12.72
C ALA A 284 3.90 21.06 -11.60
N ASN A 285 2.69 20.50 -11.47
CA ASN A 285 1.65 20.86 -10.50
C ASN A 285 1.19 22.33 -10.54
N LYS A 286 1.28 22.98 -11.74
CA LYS A 286 0.86 24.37 -12.00
C LYS A 286 -0.53 24.40 -12.64
N VAL A 287 -1.54 23.93 -11.92
CA VAL A 287 -2.89 23.70 -12.45
C VAL A 287 -3.54 25.01 -12.93
N LYS A 288 -3.40 26.11 -12.16
CA LYS A 288 -3.96 27.42 -12.53
C LYS A 288 -3.35 27.97 -13.82
N ASP A 289 -2.03 27.85 -13.97
CA ASP A 289 -1.31 28.27 -15.18
C ASP A 289 -1.75 27.45 -16.39
N ALA A 290 -1.91 26.13 -16.20
CA ALA A 290 -2.42 25.25 -17.25
C ALA A 290 -3.83 25.67 -17.70
N TRP A 291 -4.70 26.05 -16.78
CA TRP A 291 -6.01 26.60 -17.10
C TRP A 291 -5.93 27.91 -17.88
N CYS A 292 -5.04 28.81 -17.48
CA CYS A 292 -4.83 30.06 -18.22
C CYS A 292 -4.40 29.79 -19.67
N VAL A 293 -3.56 28.79 -19.91
CA VAL A 293 -3.20 28.35 -21.26
C VAL A 293 -4.41 27.82 -22.01
N LEU A 294 -5.22 26.97 -21.39
CA LEU A 294 -6.34 26.29 -22.04
C LEU A 294 -7.53 27.21 -22.37
N LEU A 295 -7.70 28.29 -21.61
CA LEU A 295 -8.81 29.24 -21.77
C LEU A 295 -8.48 30.43 -22.68
N GLY A 296 -7.20 30.75 -22.91
CA GLY A 296 -6.73 31.78 -23.84
C GLY A 296 -6.40 31.21 -25.20
#